data_ea636b7e97c384b9185e238d1447b36a
#
_entry.id   ea636b7e97c384b9185e238d1447b36a
#
_cell.length_a   1.000
_cell.length_b   1.000
_cell.length_c   1.000
_cell.angle_alpha   90.00
_cell.angle_beta   90.00
_cell.angle_gamma   90.00
#
_symmetry.space_group_name_H-M   'P 1'
#
loop_
_entity.id
_entity.type
_entity.pdbx_description
1 polymer ?
#
loop_
_entity_poly.entity_id
_entity_poly.type
_entity_poly.pdbx_seq_one_letter_code
_entity_poly.pdbx_strand_id
1 'polypeptide(L)'
;MINVLLKRLKNYLNKNCNFKKNESMKTTLSLISITLFSLCITRCGNNKQEENTTSIEVTDTIHQQKDTVAIEEDDETTYKLPSALQIAYVSKKSGAPFNESILNKTENLSRYNTSNYKRAVNFGVYSSDLANCLFNKKYQESKRYLKALTETGATLGLKQAFESDKLAERFDKNISNEDTLVQIVSNVQLKTDNLFEQNKQKHITVIAFTGAWIESIYIANQAYALQKNKKILSSICEQLTFTKTLIKALEATKLKEPEMPELLNAISEINNAFNNIASVKTATENDRELNFDKMKFTDTDMIPTMELVKTLRTKMIN
;
A
#
# COMPACT_ATOMS: atom_id res chain seq x y z
N MET A 1 9.15 16.32 -4.67
CA MET A 1 8.75 15.20 -5.55
C MET A 1 7.66 14.35 -4.93
N ILE A 2 7.81 13.82 -3.73
CA ILE A 2 6.77 13.06 -2.98
C ILE A 2 5.45 13.84 -2.89
N ASN A 3 5.47 15.14 -2.65
CA ASN A 3 4.27 15.98 -2.60
C ASN A 3 3.52 16.07 -3.94
N VAL A 4 4.19 15.90 -5.08
CA VAL A 4 3.55 15.93 -6.40
C VAL A 4 2.84 14.60 -6.65
N LEU A 5 3.45 13.46 -6.29
CA LEU A 5 2.81 12.15 -6.41
C LEU A 5 1.62 12.02 -5.46
N LEU A 6 1.77 12.43 -4.21
CA LEU A 6 0.68 12.48 -3.23
C LEU A 6 -0.43 13.46 -3.65
N LYS A 7 -0.07 14.60 -4.26
CA LYS A 7 -1.04 15.56 -4.79
C LYS A 7 -1.78 15.00 -6.01
N ARG A 8 -1.09 14.26 -6.88
CA ARG A 8 -1.72 13.56 -8.03
C ARG A 8 -2.63 12.42 -7.57
N LEU A 9 -2.20 11.60 -6.63
CA LEU A 9 -3.03 10.56 -5.99
C LEU A 9 -4.25 11.19 -5.27
N LYS A 10 -4.05 12.24 -4.51
CA LYS A 10 -5.13 12.96 -3.81
C LYS A 10 -6.12 13.59 -4.79
N ASN A 11 -5.65 14.21 -5.88
CA ASN A 11 -6.52 14.77 -6.92
C ASN A 11 -7.25 13.67 -7.70
N TYR A 12 -6.64 12.52 -7.91
CA TYR A 12 -7.24 11.39 -8.59
C TYR A 12 -8.32 10.72 -7.73
N LEU A 13 -8.06 10.50 -6.45
CA LEU A 13 -9.03 9.94 -5.50
C LEU A 13 -10.22 10.89 -5.31
N ASN A 14 -9.99 12.21 -5.18
CA ASN A 14 -11.04 13.22 -5.09
C ASN A 14 -11.88 13.33 -6.38
N LYS A 15 -11.27 13.19 -7.55
CA LYS A 15 -11.99 13.25 -8.84
C LYS A 15 -12.93 12.05 -9.03
N ASN A 16 -12.53 10.87 -8.56
CA ASN A 16 -13.35 9.66 -8.65
C ASN A 16 -14.46 9.61 -7.57
N CYS A 17 -14.23 10.15 -6.37
CA CYS A 17 -15.27 10.31 -5.35
C CYS A 17 -16.36 11.32 -5.79
N ASN A 18 -15.98 12.43 -6.45
CA ASN A 18 -16.94 13.41 -6.94
C ASN A 18 -17.75 12.91 -8.14
N PHE A 19 -17.25 11.97 -8.94
CA PHE A 19 -17.99 11.40 -10.06
C PHE A 19 -19.16 10.51 -9.60
N LYS A 20 -18.96 9.72 -8.52
CA LYS A 20 -20.07 8.93 -7.93
C LYS A 20 -21.14 9.79 -7.25
N LYS A 21 -20.78 10.97 -6.75
CA LYS A 21 -21.73 11.87 -6.07
C LYS A 21 -22.69 12.60 -7.04
N ASN A 22 -22.28 12.78 -8.29
CA ASN A 22 -23.10 13.51 -9.29
C ASN A 22 -24.13 12.64 -10.05
N GLU A 23 -23.99 11.31 -10.05
CA GLU A 23 -24.99 10.46 -10.72
C GLU A 23 -26.19 10.10 -9.84
N SER A 24 -26.04 10.14 -8.50
CA SER A 24 -27.13 9.82 -7.55
C SER A 24 -28.11 10.98 -7.28
N MET A 25 -27.83 12.19 -7.78
CA MET A 25 -28.62 13.39 -7.42
C MET A 25 -29.51 13.92 -8.55
N LYS A 26 -29.72 13.19 -9.64
CA LYS A 26 -30.54 13.67 -10.77
C LYS A 26 -31.93 13.04 -10.91
N THR A 27 -32.38 12.23 -9.99
CA THR A 27 -33.68 11.56 -10.13
C THR A 27 -34.60 11.66 -8.92
N THR A 28 -34.68 12.80 -8.20
CA THR A 28 -35.88 13.08 -7.37
C THR A 28 -35.94 14.57 -7.05
N LEU A 29 -36.42 15.36 -7.98
CA LEU A 29 -37.03 16.65 -7.71
C LEU A 29 -38.25 16.84 -8.60
N SER A 30 -39.39 16.34 -8.14
CA SER A 30 -40.69 16.83 -8.59
C SER A 30 -41.74 16.50 -7.54
N LEU A 31 -42.44 17.56 -7.11
CA LEU A 31 -43.72 17.60 -6.39
C LEU A 31 -43.69 17.18 -4.91
N ILE A 32 -43.92 18.03 -3.97
CA ILE A 32 -45.23 18.56 -3.54
C ILE A 32 -45.03 19.75 -2.60
N SER A 33 -45.76 20.78 -2.93
CA SER A 33 -45.95 22.06 -2.23
C SER A 33 -47.08 21.93 -1.20
N ILE A 34 -47.02 22.73 -0.12
CA ILE A 34 -48.12 23.32 0.68
C ILE A 34 -48.74 22.40 1.77
N THR A 35 -48.58 22.73 3.04
CA THR A 35 -49.52 23.44 3.86
C THR A 35 -49.00 23.84 5.23
N LEU A 36 -49.25 25.08 5.58
CA LEU A 36 -49.11 25.72 6.91
C LEU A 36 -50.15 25.16 7.91
N PHE A 37 -49.88 25.15 9.19
CA PHE A 37 -50.65 25.74 10.31
C PHE A 37 -50.12 25.21 11.64
N SER A 38 -49.52 25.95 12.45
CA SER A 38 -49.85 26.84 13.56
C SER A 38 -50.38 26.21 14.87
N LEU A 39 -49.87 26.74 15.95
CA LEU A 39 -50.33 26.87 17.35
C LEU A 39 -49.85 25.81 18.37
N CYS A 40 -48.97 26.25 19.20
CA CYS A 40 -49.05 26.95 20.53
C CYS A 40 -49.26 26.06 21.75
N ILE A 41 -48.33 26.19 22.63
CA ILE A 41 -48.36 26.54 24.07
C ILE A 41 -48.60 25.36 25.07
N THR A 42 -47.72 25.20 25.96
CA THR A 42 -47.52 25.40 27.40
C THR A 42 -47.07 24.16 28.19
N ARG A 43 -45.98 24.32 28.87
CA ARG A 43 -45.69 24.38 30.29
C ARG A 43 -45.52 23.12 31.12
N CYS A 44 -44.35 23.08 31.71
CA CYS A 44 -43.97 22.58 33.06
C CYS A 44 -44.21 21.15 33.50
N GLY A 45 -43.12 20.59 34.00
CA GLY A 45 -43.16 19.66 35.14
C GLY A 45 -41.94 18.70 35.19
N ASN A 46 -41.12 18.92 36.19
CA ASN A 46 -39.99 18.14 36.67
C ASN A 46 -40.23 16.62 36.77
N ASN A 47 -39.29 15.79 36.46
CA ASN A 47 -38.34 15.06 37.34
C ASN A 47 -37.67 13.86 36.63
N LYS A 48 -36.36 13.87 36.74
CA LYS A 48 -35.39 12.76 36.90
C LYS A 48 -35.82 11.33 36.51
N GLN A 49 -35.13 10.79 35.49
CA GLN A 49 -34.31 9.58 35.69
C GLN A 49 -33.37 9.42 34.48
N GLU A 50 -32.09 9.24 34.79
CA GLU A 50 -31.03 8.96 33.86
C GLU A 50 -31.20 7.53 33.31
N GLU A 51 -31.37 7.41 32.01
CA GLU A 51 -31.01 6.19 31.28
C GLU A 51 -30.06 6.60 30.15
N ASN A 52 -28.79 6.26 30.33
CA ASN A 52 -27.73 6.40 29.35
C ASN A 52 -27.98 5.45 28.15
N THR A 53 -28.66 5.94 27.15
CA THR A 53 -28.65 5.29 25.83
C THR A 53 -27.78 6.14 24.95
N THR A 54 -26.52 5.76 24.85
CA THR A 54 -25.56 6.35 23.89
C THR A 54 -25.95 5.92 22.47
N SER A 55 -26.82 6.69 21.83
CA SER A 55 -27.00 6.60 20.38
C SER A 55 -25.71 7.14 19.73
N ILE A 56 -24.93 6.24 19.18
CA ILE A 56 -23.78 6.60 18.33
C ILE A 56 -24.39 7.09 17.02
N GLU A 57 -24.51 8.41 16.87
CA GLU A 57 -24.61 9.02 15.55
C GLU A 57 -23.33 8.67 14.78
N VAL A 58 -23.46 7.81 13.79
CA VAL A 58 -22.43 7.60 12.78
C VAL A 58 -22.40 8.85 11.90
N THR A 59 -21.69 9.86 12.37
CA THR A 59 -21.24 10.92 11.48
C THR A 59 -20.24 10.32 10.51
N ASP A 60 -20.61 10.22 9.24
CA ASP A 60 -19.76 9.95 8.09
C ASP A 60 -18.64 11.00 7.98
N THR A 61 -17.68 10.93 8.87
CA THR A 61 -16.41 11.61 8.70
C THR A 61 -15.45 10.56 8.17
N ILE A 62 -15.37 10.42 6.85
CA ILE A 62 -14.27 9.77 6.18
C ILE A 62 -13.03 10.59 6.51
N HIS A 63 -12.41 10.31 7.64
CA HIS A 63 -11.06 10.74 7.91
C HIS A 63 -10.18 10.11 6.83
N GLN A 64 -9.64 10.96 5.97
CA GLN A 64 -8.59 10.61 5.01
C GLN A 64 -7.42 10.04 5.81
N GLN A 65 -7.42 8.74 5.98
CA GLN A 65 -6.36 8.01 6.64
C GLN A 65 -5.17 7.98 5.68
N LYS A 66 -4.10 8.58 6.11
CA LYS A 66 -2.81 8.62 5.42
C LYS A 66 -2.22 7.21 5.40
N ASP A 67 -2.46 6.46 4.33
CA ASP A 67 -1.91 5.11 4.11
C ASP A 67 -0.41 5.15 3.80
N THR A 68 0.38 5.79 4.62
CA THR A 68 1.84 5.84 4.48
C THR A 68 2.50 5.38 5.76
N VAL A 69 3.40 4.40 5.66
CA VAL A 69 4.31 4.07 6.75
C VAL A 69 5.21 5.28 6.99
N ALA A 70 5.13 5.85 8.17
CA ALA A 70 6.01 6.93 8.59
C ALA A 70 7.10 6.33 9.48
N ILE A 71 8.35 6.50 9.09
CA ILE A 71 9.52 6.12 9.88
C ILE A 71 10.13 7.41 10.37
N GLU A 72 10.13 7.58 11.69
CA GLU A 72 10.74 8.73 12.35
C GLU A 72 12.18 8.39 12.69
N GLU A 73 13.12 9.23 12.28
CA GLU A 73 14.48 9.24 12.86
C GLU A 73 14.43 9.93 14.23
N ASP A 74 15.39 9.63 15.12
CA ASP A 74 15.57 10.30 16.43
C ASP A 74 15.79 11.82 16.28
N ASP A 75 15.85 12.35 15.04
CA ASP A 75 16.09 13.74 14.67
C ASP A 75 15.02 14.28 13.70
N GLU A 76 13.72 14.15 14.02
CA GLU A 76 12.55 14.73 13.34
C GLU A 76 12.32 14.31 11.87
N THR A 77 13.14 13.46 11.25
CA THR A 77 12.94 13.09 9.84
C THR A 77 11.96 11.93 9.70
N THR A 78 10.76 12.21 9.20
CA THR A 78 9.75 11.18 8.91
C THR A 78 9.86 10.73 7.46
N TYR A 79 10.18 9.45 7.22
CA TYR A 79 10.16 8.85 5.89
C TYR A 79 8.75 8.36 5.58
N LYS A 80 8.13 8.91 4.52
CA LYS A 80 6.82 8.47 4.05
C LYS A 80 7.00 7.50 2.89
N LEU A 81 6.77 6.22 3.17
CA LEU A 81 6.80 5.16 2.18
C LEU A 81 5.36 4.80 1.75
N PRO A 82 5.11 4.51 0.45
CA PRO A 82 3.78 4.11 0.00
C PRO A 82 3.44 2.70 0.49
N SER A 83 2.16 2.42 0.74
CA SER A 83 1.74 1.08 1.14
C SER A 83 1.75 0.08 -0.03
N ALA A 84 1.78 -1.23 0.27
CA ALA A 84 1.65 -2.28 -0.74
C ALA A 84 0.36 -2.13 -1.55
N LEU A 85 -0.75 -1.73 -0.92
CA LEU A 85 -2.02 -1.45 -1.59
C LEU A 85 -1.90 -0.28 -2.57
N GLN A 86 -1.25 0.81 -2.17
CA GLN A 86 -1.05 1.98 -3.05
C GLN A 86 -0.22 1.63 -4.27
N ILE A 87 0.87 0.86 -4.09
CA ILE A 87 1.73 0.43 -5.19
C ILE A 87 0.97 -0.50 -6.14
N ALA A 88 0.27 -1.50 -5.62
CA ALA A 88 -0.51 -2.45 -6.43
C ALA A 88 -1.66 -1.75 -7.19
N TYR A 89 -2.31 -0.76 -6.57
CA TYR A 89 -3.33 0.05 -7.24
C TYR A 89 -2.76 0.82 -8.44
N VAL A 90 -1.59 1.47 -8.28
CA VAL A 90 -0.92 2.19 -9.38
C VAL A 90 -0.52 1.23 -10.49
N SER A 91 0.03 0.06 -10.16
CA SER A 91 0.37 -0.99 -11.11
C SER A 91 -0.86 -1.47 -11.90
N LYS A 92 -1.99 -1.72 -11.21
CA LYS A 92 -3.25 -2.09 -11.87
C LYS A 92 -3.76 -1.00 -12.81
N LYS A 93 -3.70 0.28 -12.38
CA LYS A 93 -4.14 1.43 -13.19
C LYS A 93 -3.26 1.67 -14.41
N SER A 94 -2.00 1.28 -14.38
CA SER A 94 -1.11 1.33 -15.54
C SER A 94 -1.41 0.24 -16.58
N GLY A 95 -2.31 -0.69 -16.29
CA GLY A 95 -2.75 -1.75 -17.19
C GLY A 95 -1.97 -3.07 -17.05
N ALA A 96 -1.24 -3.25 -15.95
CA ALA A 96 -0.53 -4.51 -15.68
C ALA A 96 -1.52 -5.69 -15.59
N PRO A 97 -1.34 -6.77 -16.39
CA PRO A 97 -2.17 -7.95 -16.30
C PRO A 97 -1.84 -8.76 -15.06
N PHE A 98 -2.84 -9.47 -14.55
CA PHE A 98 -2.62 -10.44 -13.48
C PHE A 98 -1.96 -11.71 -14.02
N ASN A 99 -0.92 -12.18 -13.32
CA ASN A 99 -0.30 -13.47 -13.56
C ASN A 99 0.02 -14.14 -12.22
N GLU A 100 -0.74 -15.18 -11.87
CA GLU A 100 -0.56 -15.91 -10.61
C GLU A 100 0.78 -16.64 -10.54
N SER A 101 1.29 -17.11 -11.67
CA SER A 101 2.49 -17.97 -11.70
C SER A 101 3.77 -17.29 -11.24
N ILE A 102 3.78 -15.96 -11.21
CA ILE A 102 4.95 -15.15 -10.79
C ILE A 102 4.90 -14.78 -9.31
N LEU A 103 3.76 -14.95 -8.64
CA LEU A 103 3.60 -14.62 -7.24
C LEU A 103 4.37 -15.61 -6.35
N ASN A 104 4.73 -15.19 -5.14
CA ASN A 104 5.40 -16.04 -4.19
C ASN A 104 4.42 -17.10 -3.66
N LYS A 105 4.77 -18.38 -3.84
CA LYS A 105 3.90 -19.51 -3.44
C LYS A 105 3.72 -19.55 -1.92
N THR A 106 2.47 -19.67 -1.47
CA THR A 106 2.13 -19.71 -0.02
C THR A 106 2.69 -20.97 0.65
N GLU A 107 2.98 -22.04 -0.08
CA GLU A 107 3.62 -23.26 0.38
C GLU A 107 5.06 -23.05 0.86
N ASN A 108 5.69 -21.94 0.45
CA ASN A 108 7.04 -21.58 0.88
C ASN A 108 7.11 -21.01 2.32
N LEU A 109 5.98 -20.73 2.94
CA LEU A 109 5.87 -20.02 4.22
C LEU A 109 6.77 -20.60 5.33
N SER A 110 6.86 -21.92 5.44
CA SER A 110 7.70 -22.61 6.43
C SER A 110 9.19 -22.32 6.27
N ARG A 111 9.65 -22.00 5.07
CA ARG A 111 11.06 -21.70 4.78
C ARG A 111 11.50 -20.35 5.38
N TYR A 112 10.55 -19.45 5.65
CA TYR A 112 10.85 -18.09 6.13
C TYR A 112 10.95 -17.99 7.65
N ASN A 113 10.72 -19.11 8.37
CA ASN A 113 10.77 -19.12 9.84
C ASN A 113 12.20 -19.19 10.42
N THR A 114 13.23 -18.98 9.61
CA THR A 114 14.64 -19.10 9.98
C THR A 114 15.22 -17.87 10.67
N SER A 115 14.77 -16.66 10.30
CA SER A 115 15.20 -15.41 10.94
C SER A 115 14.09 -14.36 10.96
N ASN A 116 14.22 -13.31 11.80
CA ASN A 116 13.29 -12.17 11.77
C ASN A 116 13.31 -11.47 10.43
N TYR A 117 14.49 -11.32 9.83
CA TYR A 117 14.65 -10.77 8.50
C TYR A 117 13.83 -11.54 7.45
N LYS A 118 14.01 -12.88 7.37
CA LYS A 118 13.27 -13.73 6.41
C LYS A 118 11.75 -13.61 6.61
N ARG A 119 11.29 -13.62 7.86
CA ARG A 119 9.86 -13.41 8.17
C ARG A 119 9.37 -12.04 7.74
N ALA A 120 10.10 -10.97 8.09
CA ALA A 120 9.71 -9.60 7.79
C ALA A 120 9.68 -9.31 6.28
N VAL A 121 10.72 -9.69 5.54
CA VAL A 121 10.78 -9.45 4.11
C VAL A 121 9.69 -10.19 3.37
N ASN A 122 9.39 -11.45 3.77
CA ASN A 122 8.32 -12.24 3.13
C ASN A 122 6.91 -11.86 3.61
N PHE A 123 6.76 -11.29 4.80
CA PHE A 123 5.54 -10.60 5.19
C PHE A 123 5.21 -9.46 4.22
N GLY A 124 6.22 -8.68 3.83
CA GLY A 124 6.09 -7.64 2.80
C GLY A 124 5.75 -8.22 1.42
N VAL A 125 6.45 -9.25 0.98
CA VAL A 125 6.18 -9.94 -0.30
C VAL A 125 4.73 -10.42 -0.36
N TYR A 126 4.25 -11.14 0.66
CA TYR A 126 2.86 -11.60 0.71
C TYR A 126 1.84 -10.46 0.80
N SER A 127 2.21 -9.32 1.41
CA SER A 127 1.36 -8.11 1.40
C SER A 127 1.16 -7.56 -0.01
N SER A 128 2.23 -7.56 -0.81
CA SER A 128 2.18 -7.15 -2.23
C SER A 128 1.35 -8.13 -3.08
N ASP A 129 1.55 -9.43 -2.88
CA ASP A 129 0.80 -10.47 -3.58
C ASP A 129 -0.70 -10.41 -3.25
N LEU A 130 -1.05 -10.22 -1.96
CA LEU A 130 -2.44 -10.00 -1.52
C LEU A 130 -3.04 -8.78 -2.22
N ALA A 131 -2.35 -7.64 -2.21
CA ALA A 131 -2.82 -6.42 -2.84
C ALA A 131 -3.02 -6.59 -4.36
N ASN A 132 -2.08 -7.28 -5.03
CA ASN A 132 -2.20 -7.58 -6.46
C ASN A 132 -3.41 -8.48 -6.76
N CYS A 133 -3.65 -9.50 -5.94
CA CYS A 133 -4.83 -10.35 -6.07
C CYS A 133 -6.13 -9.56 -5.87
N LEU A 134 -6.21 -8.71 -4.84
CA LEU A 134 -7.38 -7.89 -4.54
C LEU A 134 -7.78 -6.99 -5.71
N PHE A 135 -6.85 -6.17 -6.22
CA PHE A 135 -7.13 -5.25 -7.33
C PHE A 135 -7.37 -5.95 -8.66
N ASN A 136 -7.00 -7.23 -8.79
CA ASN A 136 -7.35 -8.06 -9.93
C ASN A 136 -8.59 -8.94 -9.71
N LYS A 137 -9.33 -8.74 -8.58
CA LYS A 137 -10.55 -9.47 -8.23
C LYS A 137 -10.34 -10.98 -8.12
N LYS A 138 -9.14 -11.38 -7.74
CA LYS A 138 -8.74 -12.77 -7.50
C LYS A 138 -8.99 -13.13 -6.03
N TYR A 139 -10.25 -13.23 -5.67
CA TYR A 139 -10.68 -13.27 -4.27
C TYR A 139 -10.27 -14.55 -3.54
N GLN A 140 -10.25 -15.70 -4.21
CA GLN A 140 -9.79 -16.97 -3.61
C GLN A 140 -8.28 -16.94 -3.36
N GLU A 141 -7.53 -16.40 -4.31
CA GLU A 141 -6.10 -16.16 -4.19
C GLU A 141 -5.83 -15.14 -3.07
N SER A 142 -6.59 -14.05 -3.01
CA SER A 142 -6.51 -13.06 -1.92
C SER A 142 -6.69 -13.71 -0.55
N LYS A 143 -7.64 -14.64 -0.41
CA LYS A 143 -7.86 -15.38 0.84
C LYS A 143 -6.64 -16.25 1.22
N ARG A 144 -6.00 -16.92 0.25
CA ARG A 144 -4.78 -17.70 0.49
C ARG A 144 -3.63 -16.81 0.97
N TYR A 145 -3.42 -15.66 0.32
CA TYR A 145 -2.38 -14.71 0.72
C TYR A 145 -2.68 -14.03 2.05
N LEU A 146 -3.95 -13.72 2.35
CA LEU A 146 -4.35 -13.22 3.66
C LEU A 146 -4.02 -14.22 4.78
N LYS A 147 -4.26 -15.52 4.55
CA LYS A 147 -3.89 -16.58 5.48
C LYS A 147 -2.37 -16.64 5.68
N ALA A 148 -1.58 -16.66 4.60
CA ALA A 148 -0.13 -16.65 4.67
C ALA A 148 0.41 -15.42 5.42
N LEU A 149 -0.17 -14.25 5.16
CA LEU A 149 0.16 -13.01 5.85
C LEU A 149 -0.16 -13.07 7.35
N THR A 150 -1.30 -13.64 7.71
CA THR A 150 -1.70 -13.84 9.12
C THR A 150 -0.72 -14.76 9.85
N GLU A 151 -0.35 -15.88 9.23
CA GLU A 151 0.57 -16.86 9.80
C GLU A 151 1.98 -16.25 9.96
N THR A 152 2.49 -15.56 8.94
CA THR A 152 3.79 -14.86 9.00
C THR A 152 3.75 -13.75 10.05
N GLY A 153 2.68 -12.96 10.08
CA GLY A 153 2.49 -11.88 11.06
C GLY A 153 2.48 -12.40 12.50
N ALA A 154 1.83 -13.54 12.76
CA ALA A 154 1.83 -14.15 14.08
C ALA A 154 3.26 -14.45 14.59
N THR A 155 4.16 -14.88 13.70
CA THR A 155 5.58 -15.16 14.05
C THR A 155 6.42 -13.88 14.24
N LEU A 156 5.92 -12.73 13.79
CA LEU A 156 6.50 -11.40 14.00
C LEU A 156 5.91 -10.66 15.22
N GLY A 157 5.06 -11.33 16.01
CA GLY A 157 4.39 -10.72 17.16
C GLY A 157 3.15 -9.89 16.81
N LEU A 158 2.63 -10.02 15.59
CA LEU A 158 1.48 -9.25 15.09
C LEU A 158 0.13 -9.98 15.25
N LYS A 159 0.10 -11.06 16.03
CA LYS A 159 -1.09 -11.90 16.23
C LYS A 159 -2.34 -11.06 16.54
N GLN A 160 -2.20 -10.06 17.40
CA GLN A 160 -3.30 -9.18 17.82
C GLN A 160 -3.87 -8.36 16.66
N ALA A 161 -3.05 -7.94 15.67
CA ALA A 161 -3.54 -7.19 14.51
C ALA A 161 -4.51 -8.00 13.66
N PHE A 162 -4.31 -9.31 13.60
CA PHE A 162 -5.09 -10.23 12.76
C PHE A 162 -6.27 -10.88 13.46
N GLU A 163 -6.17 -11.15 14.76
CA GLU A 163 -7.22 -11.85 15.52
C GLU A 163 -8.28 -10.93 16.12
N SER A 164 -7.93 -9.65 16.41
CA SER A 164 -8.79 -8.72 17.17
C SER A 164 -10.17 -8.45 16.55
N ASP A 165 -10.34 -8.62 15.23
CA ASP A 165 -11.54 -8.20 14.51
C ASP A 165 -12.17 -9.32 13.67
N LYS A 166 -11.90 -10.59 13.98
CA LYS A 166 -12.39 -11.73 13.17
C LYS A 166 -12.11 -11.52 11.67
N LEU A 167 -10.87 -11.16 11.37
CA LEU A 167 -10.44 -10.69 10.05
C LEU A 167 -10.87 -11.63 8.92
N ALA A 168 -10.62 -12.94 9.07
CA ALA A 168 -10.97 -13.94 8.05
C ALA A 168 -12.48 -13.98 7.80
N GLU A 169 -13.31 -13.91 8.87
CA GLU A 169 -14.77 -13.91 8.76
C GLU A 169 -15.28 -12.62 8.08
N ARG A 170 -14.73 -11.46 8.44
CA ARG A 170 -15.05 -10.18 7.79
C ARG A 170 -14.65 -10.17 6.31
N PHE A 171 -13.50 -10.73 6.00
CA PHE A 171 -13.03 -10.87 4.63
C PHE A 171 -13.98 -11.74 3.81
N ASP A 172 -14.36 -12.90 4.33
CA ASP A 172 -15.27 -13.84 3.66
C ASP A 172 -16.67 -13.25 3.44
N LYS A 173 -17.22 -12.55 4.44
CA LYS A 173 -18.53 -11.89 4.33
C LYS A 173 -18.55 -10.78 3.25
N ASN A 174 -17.42 -10.20 2.95
CA ASN A 174 -17.32 -9.08 2.01
C ASN A 174 -16.59 -9.45 0.71
N ILE A 175 -16.47 -10.73 0.39
CA ILE A 175 -15.65 -11.23 -0.73
C ILE A 175 -15.99 -10.63 -2.09
N SER A 176 -17.20 -10.15 -2.28
CA SER A 176 -17.66 -9.52 -3.54
C SER A 176 -17.55 -7.99 -3.52
N ASN A 177 -17.09 -7.39 -2.42
CA ASN A 177 -16.99 -5.93 -2.28
C ASN A 177 -15.52 -5.50 -2.18
N GLU A 178 -14.93 -5.11 -3.32
CA GLU A 178 -13.53 -4.69 -3.44
C GLU A 178 -13.19 -3.54 -2.47
N ASP A 179 -14.03 -2.51 -2.40
CA ASP A 179 -13.79 -1.33 -1.56
C ASP A 179 -13.71 -1.73 -0.07
N THR A 180 -14.63 -2.61 0.37
CA THR A 180 -14.62 -3.12 1.76
C THR A 180 -13.42 -4.01 2.03
N LEU A 181 -13.02 -4.87 1.08
CA LEU A 181 -11.82 -5.70 1.24
C LEU A 181 -10.54 -4.85 1.34
N VAL A 182 -10.42 -3.82 0.50
CA VAL A 182 -9.30 -2.86 0.57
C VAL A 182 -9.28 -2.16 1.93
N GLN A 183 -10.43 -1.70 2.46
CA GLN A 183 -10.50 -1.10 3.80
C GLN A 183 -10.09 -2.08 4.90
N ILE A 184 -10.52 -3.34 4.83
CA ILE A 184 -10.14 -4.38 5.79
C ILE A 184 -8.61 -4.55 5.80
N VAL A 185 -7.98 -4.68 4.64
CA VAL A 185 -6.52 -4.86 4.52
C VAL A 185 -5.76 -3.60 4.96
N SER A 186 -6.25 -2.40 4.60
CA SER A 186 -5.65 -1.13 5.05
C SER A 186 -5.68 -1.01 6.58
N ASN A 187 -6.79 -1.38 7.22
CA ASN A 187 -6.91 -1.36 8.68
C ASN A 187 -5.94 -2.35 9.36
N VAL A 188 -5.74 -3.53 8.77
CA VAL A 188 -4.74 -4.50 9.26
C VAL A 188 -3.34 -3.92 9.15
N GLN A 189 -3.01 -3.31 8.02
CA GLN A 189 -1.70 -2.69 7.82
C GLN A 189 -1.44 -1.60 8.87
N LEU A 190 -2.41 -0.69 9.10
CA LEU A 190 -2.27 0.35 10.12
C LEU A 190 -2.03 -0.24 11.52
N LYS A 191 -2.80 -1.29 11.90
CA LYS A 191 -2.60 -1.96 13.19
C LYS A 191 -1.21 -2.60 13.29
N THR A 192 -0.74 -3.19 12.20
CA THR A 192 0.59 -3.79 12.10
C THR A 192 1.69 -2.73 12.33
N ASP A 193 1.59 -1.59 11.64
CA ASP A 193 2.56 -0.50 11.76
C ASP A 193 2.58 0.06 13.19
N ASN A 194 1.41 0.27 13.81
CA ASN A 194 1.30 0.71 15.19
C ASN A 194 1.91 -0.30 16.19
N LEU A 195 1.72 -1.61 15.99
CA LEU A 195 2.32 -2.64 16.85
C LEU A 195 3.84 -2.68 16.72
N PHE A 196 4.38 -2.56 15.51
CA PHE A 196 5.83 -2.47 15.31
C PHE A 196 6.42 -1.22 15.96
N GLU A 197 5.72 -0.09 15.90
CA GLU A 197 6.14 1.13 16.58
C GLU A 197 6.15 0.98 18.10
N GLN A 198 5.02 0.51 18.68
CA GLN A 198 4.89 0.27 20.12
C GLN A 198 5.94 -0.71 20.65
N ASN A 199 6.28 -1.72 19.87
CA ASN A 199 7.29 -2.73 20.21
C ASN A 199 8.73 -2.28 19.93
N LYS A 200 8.95 -1.03 19.49
CA LYS A 200 10.28 -0.51 19.08
C LYS A 200 10.92 -1.34 17.95
N GLN A 201 10.10 -1.88 17.07
CA GLN A 201 10.48 -2.73 15.93
C GLN A 201 10.37 -2.00 14.59
N LYS A 202 10.55 -0.68 14.57
CA LYS A 202 10.49 0.14 13.32
C LYS A 202 11.38 -0.42 12.21
N HIS A 203 12.54 -1.03 12.54
CA HIS A 203 13.38 -1.70 11.55
C HIS A 203 12.68 -2.85 10.81
N ILE A 204 11.80 -3.59 11.49
CA ILE A 204 11.00 -4.66 10.86
C ILE A 204 10.03 -4.07 9.83
N THR A 205 9.43 -2.90 10.12
CA THR A 205 8.59 -2.18 9.17
C THR A 205 9.35 -1.84 7.88
N VAL A 206 10.60 -1.37 7.98
CA VAL A 206 11.42 -1.04 6.80
C VAL A 206 11.73 -2.28 5.98
N ILE A 207 12.08 -3.39 6.63
CA ILE A 207 12.35 -4.68 5.96
C ILE A 207 11.10 -5.18 5.24
N ALA A 208 9.96 -5.18 5.92
CA ALA A 208 8.68 -5.60 5.34
C ALA A 208 8.28 -4.71 4.15
N PHE A 209 8.41 -3.38 4.30
CA PHE A 209 8.20 -2.46 3.18
C PHE A 209 9.12 -2.77 1.99
N THR A 210 10.40 -3.03 2.25
CA THR A 210 11.37 -3.36 1.18
C THR A 210 10.93 -4.61 0.42
N GLY A 211 10.48 -5.65 1.13
CA GLY A 211 9.93 -6.86 0.52
C GLY A 211 8.72 -6.58 -0.37
N ALA A 212 7.76 -5.79 0.14
CA ALA A 212 6.56 -5.42 -0.62
C ALA A 212 6.90 -4.58 -1.87
N TRP A 213 7.84 -3.64 -1.74
CA TRP A 213 8.26 -2.77 -2.82
C TRP A 213 8.98 -3.54 -3.93
N ILE A 214 9.94 -4.42 -3.57
CA ILE A 214 10.65 -5.27 -4.55
C ILE A 214 9.68 -6.20 -5.28
N GLU A 215 8.75 -6.86 -4.56
CA GLU A 215 7.75 -7.74 -5.17
C GLU A 215 6.86 -6.97 -6.14
N SER A 216 6.40 -5.80 -5.77
CA SER A 216 5.55 -4.95 -6.62
C SER A 216 6.26 -4.52 -7.91
N ILE A 217 7.55 -4.13 -7.84
CA ILE A 217 8.33 -3.78 -9.03
C ILE A 217 8.57 -5.02 -9.89
N TYR A 218 8.87 -6.17 -9.27
CA TYR A 218 9.05 -7.43 -9.98
C TYR A 218 7.78 -7.80 -10.77
N ILE A 219 6.61 -7.76 -10.14
CA ILE A 219 5.32 -8.03 -10.81
C ILE A 219 5.08 -7.07 -11.97
N ALA A 220 5.31 -5.77 -11.76
CA ALA A 220 5.15 -4.76 -12.80
C ALA A 220 6.14 -4.96 -13.96
N ASN A 221 7.38 -5.37 -13.66
CA ASN A 221 8.40 -5.69 -14.66
C ASN A 221 8.00 -6.90 -15.52
N GLN A 222 7.47 -7.97 -14.92
CA GLN A 222 6.97 -9.13 -15.67
C GLN A 222 5.82 -8.72 -16.61
N ALA A 223 4.93 -7.84 -16.15
CA ALA A 223 3.86 -7.29 -16.97
C ALA A 223 4.40 -6.44 -18.13
N TYR A 224 5.40 -5.60 -17.87
CA TYR A 224 6.06 -4.79 -18.90
C TYR A 224 6.78 -5.65 -19.94
N ALA A 225 7.46 -6.70 -19.50
CA ALA A 225 8.15 -7.61 -20.42
C ALA A 225 7.20 -8.25 -21.44
N LEU A 226 5.96 -8.56 -21.03
CA LEU A 226 4.93 -9.15 -21.89
C LEU A 226 4.27 -8.14 -22.82
N GLN A 227 3.97 -6.95 -22.34
CA GLN A 227 3.12 -5.99 -23.07
C GLN A 227 3.86 -4.81 -23.67
N LYS A 228 5.07 -4.51 -23.22
CA LYS A 228 5.84 -3.30 -23.58
C LYS A 228 5.02 -2.01 -23.44
N ASN A 229 4.13 -1.97 -22.47
CA ASN A 229 3.22 -0.85 -22.22
C ASN A 229 3.96 0.30 -21.53
N LYS A 230 3.98 1.46 -22.17
CA LYS A 230 4.65 2.65 -21.65
C LYS A 230 4.14 3.13 -20.28
N LYS A 231 2.84 2.98 -20.00
CA LYS A 231 2.27 3.36 -18.69
C LYS A 231 2.78 2.45 -17.57
N ILE A 232 2.99 1.15 -17.86
CA ILE A 232 3.59 0.22 -16.90
C ILE A 232 5.04 0.65 -16.65
N LEU A 233 5.79 0.95 -17.69
CA LEU A 233 7.17 1.44 -17.57
C LEU A 233 7.26 2.72 -16.74
N SER A 234 6.42 3.72 -17.04
CA SER A 234 6.35 4.97 -16.26
C SER A 234 6.05 4.70 -14.79
N SER A 235 5.12 3.78 -14.50
CA SER A 235 4.78 3.39 -13.12
C SER A 235 5.97 2.74 -12.40
N ILE A 236 6.75 1.89 -13.09
CA ILE A 236 7.97 1.30 -12.54
C ILE A 236 9.01 2.39 -12.24
N CYS A 237 9.25 3.29 -13.18
CA CYS A 237 10.20 4.39 -13.00
C CYS A 237 9.79 5.31 -11.84
N GLU A 238 8.49 5.61 -11.68
CA GLU A 238 7.97 6.36 -10.54
C GLU A 238 8.28 5.66 -9.22
N GLN A 239 8.11 4.35 -9.14
CA GLN A 239 8.44 3.57 -7.94
C GLN A 239 9.95 3.55 -7.66
N LEU A 240 10.79 3.47 -8.68
CA LEU A 240 12.24 3.48 -8.53
C LEU A 240 12.78 4.83 -7.96
N THR A 241 12.02 5.92 -8.06
CA THR A 241 12.40 7.19 -7.39
C THR A 241 12.41 7.10 -5.87
N PHE A 242 11.73 6.12 -5.27
CA PHE A 242 11.72 5.90 -3.82
C PHE A 242 12.99 5.26 -3.28
N THR A 243 13.89 4.74 -4.13
CA THR A 243 15.13 4.08 -3.68
C THR A 243 15.96 4.93 -2.75
N LYS A 244 16.10 6.25 -3.02
CA LYS A 244 16.86 7.16 -2.14
C LYS A 244 16.25 7.27 -0.74
N THR A 245 14.92 7.35 -0.66
CA THR A 245 14.21 7.39 0.64
C THR A 245 14.34 6.06 1.36
N LEU A 246 14.26 4.96 0.63
CA LEU A 246 14.40 3.62 1.19
C LEU A 246 15.82 3.36 1.72
N ILE A 247 16.88 3.80 0.99
CA ILE A 247 18.28 3.73 1.46
C ILE A 247 18.40 4.44 2.80
N LYS A 248 17.96 5.69 2.91
CA LYS A 248 17.99 6.45 4.17
C LYS A 248 17.22 5.76 5.29
N ALA A 249 16.04 5.20 4.98
CA ALA A 249 15.26 4.46 5.96
C ALA A 249 15.97 3.19 6.43
N LEU A 250 16.66 2.45 5.55
CA LEU A 250 17.47 1.28 5.89
C LEU A 250 18.67 1.68 6.76
N GLU A 251 19.39 2.75 6.43
CA GLU A 251 20.51 3.29 7.21
C GLU A 251 20.06 3.68 8.62
N ALA A 252 18.91 4.33 8.77
CA ALA A 252 18.34 4.75 10.06
C ALA A 252 17.99 3.56 10.98
N THR A 253 17.80 2.34 10.44
CA THR A 253 17.58 1.15 11.26
C THR A 253 18.80 0.71 12.06
N LYS A 254 19.97 1.34 11.84
CA LYS A 254 21.27 0.95 12.41
C LYS A 254 21.62 -0.52 12.12
N LEU A 255 21.10 -1.05 11.00
CA LEU A 255 21.40 -2.38 10.45
C LEU A 255 21.30 -3.51 11.50
N LYS A 256 20.22 -3.54 12.26
CA LYS A 256 20.05 -4.43 13.42
C LYS A 256 20.04 -5.93 13.08
N GLU A 257 19.64 -6.29 11.85
CA GLU A 257 19.63 -7.69 11.38
C GLU A 257 20.90 -7.98 10.56
N PRO A 258 21.49 -9.18 10.65
CA PRO A 258 22.73 -9.54 9.93
C PRO A 258 22.66 -9.36 8.40
N GLU A 259 21.47 -9.53 7.81
CA GLU A 259 21.26 -9.43 6.37
C GLU A 259 21.09 -7.99 5.87
N MET A 260 20.97 -7.00 6.78
CA MET A 260 20.71 -5.60 6.41
C MET A 260 21.80 -4.93 5.58
N PRO A 261 23.12 -5.17 5.82
CA PRO A 261 24.16 -4.60 4.96
C PRO A 261 24.06 -5.08 3.52
N GLU A 262 23.74 -6.36 3.29
CA GLU A 262 23.56 -6.92 1.96
C GLU A 262 22.31 -6.32 1.29
N LEU A 263 21.20 -6.17 2.04
CA LEU A 263 19.98 -5.54 1.56
C LEU A 263 20.22 -4.10 1.15
N LEU A 264 20.89 -3.30 1.99
CA LEU A 264 21.23 -1.91 1.70
C LEU A 264 22.10 -1.79 0.44
N ASN A 265 23.10 -2.67 0.30
CA ASN A 265 23.94 -2.71 -0.90
C ASN A 265 23.10 -3.00 -2.16
N ALA A 266 22.24 -4.02 -2.13
CA ALA A 266 21.40 -4.39 -3.26
C ALA A 266 20.44 -3.25 -3.67
N ILE A 267 19.82 -2.55 -2.71
CA ILE A 267 18.98 -1.38 -2.99
C ILE A 267 19.80 -0.23 -3.58
N SER A 268 21.03 -0.03 -3.08
CA SER A 268 21.95 0.98 -3.61
C SER A 268 22.37 0.69 -5.05
N GLU A 269 22.62 -0.57 -5.40
CA GLU A 269 22.91 -1.00 -6.77
C GLU A 269 21.71 -0.75 -7.69
N ILE A 270 20.49 -1.06 -7.27
CA ILE A 270 19.25 -0.75 -8.01
C ILE A 270 19.13 0.77 -8.23
N ASN A 271 19.35 1.58 -7.18
CA ASN A 271 19.34 3.03 -7.29
C ASN A 271 20.36 3.55 -8.28
N ASN A 272 21.58 3.04 -8.24
CA ASN A 272 22.67 3.46 -9.13
C ASN A 272 22.38 3.06 -10.57
N ALA A 273 21.93 1.83 -10.83
CA ALA A 273 21.55 1.38 -12.15
C ALA A 273 20.44 2.25 -12.76
N PHE A 274 19.41 2.58 -11.99
CA PHE A 274 18.32 3.44 -12.45
C PHE A 274 18.77 4.87 -12.71
N ASN A 275 19.54 5.50 -11.82
CA ASN A 275 19.99 6.88 -11.97
C ASN A 275 21.07 7.04 -13.08
N ASN A 276 21.74 5.97 -13.48
CA ASN A 276 22.71 5.97 -14.59
C ASN A 276 22.05 5.84 -15.98
N ILE A 277 20.75 5.58 -16.07
CA ILE A 277 20.01 5.62 -17.33
C ILE A 277 20.12 7.04 -17.91
N ALA A 278 20.62 7.18 -19.14
CA ALA A 278 20.98 8.45 -19.74
C ALA A 278 19.90 9.52 -19.65
N SER A 279 18.63 9.15 -19.92
CA SER A 279 17.49 10.06 -19.84
C SER A 279 17.18 10.49 -18.41
N VAL A 280 17.34 9.59 -17.41
CA VAL A 280 17.15 9.89 -15.98
C VAL A 280 18.27 10.78 -15.48
N LYS A 281 19.52 10.43 -15.78
CA LYS A 281 20.72 11.18 -15.40
C LYS A 281 20.66 12.62 -15.91
N THR A 282 20.39 12.81 -17.21
CA THR A 282 20.29 14.13 -17.82
C THR A 282 19.18 14.98 -17.22
N ALA A 283 18.03 14.38 -16.86
CA ALA A 283 16.94 15.11 -16.22
C ALA A 283 17.30 15.54 -14.79
N THR A 284 17.99 14.66 -14.04
CA THR A 284 18.41 14.93 -12.67
C THR A 284 19.51 15.98 -12.60
N GLU A 285 20.52 15.92 -13.49
CA GLU A 285 21.62 16.89 -13.57
C GLU A 285 21.14 18.31 -13.93
N ASN A 286 20.06 18.43 -14.68
CA ASN A 286 19.46 19.70 -15.06
C ASN A 286 18.34 20.17 -14.12
N ASP A 287 18.21 19.56 -12.94
CA ASP A 287 17.14 19.84 -11.94
C ASP A 287 15.73 19.85 -12.55
N ARG A 288 15.50 19.01 -13.55
CA ARG A 288 14.20 18.88 -14.21
C ARG A 288 13.32 17.92 -13.47
N GLU A 289 12.03 18.21 -13.40
CA GLU A 289 11.05 17.27 -12.90
C GLU A 289 11.03 15.99 -13.76
N LEU A 290 11.17 14.83 -13.11
CA LEU A 290 11.10 13.53 -13.78
C LEU A 290 9.65 13.25 -14.21
N ASN A 291 9.41 13.39 -15.52
CA ASN A 291 8.11 13.06 -16.13
C ASN A 291 8.28 11.84 -17.03
N PHE A 292 8.12 10.65 -16.45
CA PHE A 292 8.39 9.39 -17.14
C PHE A 292 7.45 9.11 -18.32
N ASP A 293 6.25 9.71 -18.35
CA ASP A 293 5.36 9.64 -19.51
C ASP A 293 5.93 10.36 -20.76
N LYS A 294 6.80 11.36 -20.54
CA LYS A 294 7.43 12.15 -21.59
C LYS A 294 8.88 11.72 -21.87
N MET A 295 9.48 10.97 -20.96
CA MET A 295 10.86 10.50 -21.15
C MET A 295 10.94 9.41 -22.20
N LYS A 296 12.07 9.36 -22.88
CA LYS A 296 12.37 8.32 -23.86
C LYS A 296 13.26 7.28 -23.21
N PHE A 297 12.80 6.05 -23.21
CA PHE A 297 13.54 4.86 -22.81
C PHE A 297 13.68 3.96 -24.03
N THR A 298 14.86 3.36 -24.18
CA THR A 298 15.05 2.24 -25.09
C THR A 298 14.65 0.94 -24.40
N ASP A 299 14.43 -0.11 -25.16
CA ASP A 299 14.06 -1.43 -24.61
C ASP A 299 15.16 -2.01 -23.69
N THR A 300 16.40 -1.55 -23.85
CA THR A 300 17.56 -2.02 -23.10
C THR A 300 17.90 -1.20 -21.86
N ASP A 301 17.42 0.05 -21.75
CA ASP A 301 17.78 0.95 -20.64
C ASP A 301 17.43 0.40 -19.26
N MET A 302 16.30 -0.29 -19.17
CA MET A 302 15.81 -0.82 -17.90
C MET A 302 16.34 -2.21 -17.55
N ILE A 303 17.00 -2.92 -18.48
CA ILE A 303 17.44 -4.31 -18.27
C ILE A 303 18.33 -4.45 -17.04
N PRO A 304 19.40 -3.63 -16.83
CA PRO A 304 20.26 -3.77 -15.67
C PRO A 304 19.50 -3.61 -14.35
N THR A 305 18.66 -2.58 -14.26
CA THR A 305 17.86 -2.32 -13.06
C THR A 305 16.89 -3.47 -12.76
N MET A 306 16.24 -4.00 -13.81
CA MET A 306 15.25 -5.08 -13.65
C MET A 306 15.87 -6.43 -13.29
N GLU A 307 17.05 -6.73 -13.78
CA GLU A 307 17.78 -7.95 -13.38
C GLU A 307 18.25 -7.87 -11.92
N LEU A 308 18.67 -6.69 -11.43
CA LEU A 308 18.97 -6.48 -10.01
C LEU A 308 17.73 -6.68 -9.14
N VAL A 309 16.59 -6.12 -9.52
CA VAL A 309 15.30 -6.33 -8.81
C VAL A 309 14.95 -7.82 -8.77
N LYS A 310 15.04 -8.53 -9.88
CA LYS A 310 14.76 -9.97 -9.98
C LYS A 310 15.71 -10.79 -9.12
N THR A 311 17.00 -10.45 -9.13
CA THR A 311 18.03 -11.12 -8.33
C THR A 311 17.75 -10.95 -6.84
N LEU A 312 17.47 -9.71 -6.38
CA LEU A 312 17.15 -9.43 -5.01
C LEU A 312 15.86 -10.14 -4.57
N ARG A 313 14.81 -10.07 -5.39
CA ARG A 313 13.55 -10.79 -5.14
C ARG A 313 13.79 -12.29 -4.97
N THR A 314 14.60 -12.88 -5.84
CA THR A 314 14.93 -14.32 -5.80
C THR A 314 15.63 -14.69 -4.48
N LYS A 315 16.56 -13.85 -4.00
CA LYS A 315 17.20 -14.04 -2.69
C LYS A 315 16.22 -13.94 -1.52
N MET A 316 15.25 -13.03 -1.60
CA MET A 316 14.25 -12.82 -0.55
C MET A 316 13.35 -14.04 -0.33
N ILE A 317 12.96 -14.72 -1.44
CA ILE A 317 11.99 -15.80 -1.39
C ILE A 317 12.60 -17.22 -1.39
N ASN A 318 13.92 -17.35 -1.40
CA ASN A 318 14.67 -18.61 -1.28
C ASN A 318 15.43 -18.66 0.06
#